data_56ce792b25ed715c66902a642915f2ca
#
_entry.id   56ce792b25ed715c66902a642915f2ca
#
_cell.length_a   1.000
_cell.length_b   1.000
_cell.length_c   1.000
_cell.angle_alpha   90.00
_cell.angle_beta   90.00
_cell.angle_gamma   90.00
#
_symmetry.space_group_name_H-M   'P 1'
#
loop_
_entity.id
_entity.type
_entity.pdbx_description
1 polymer ?
#
loop_
_entity_poly.entity_id
_entity_poly.type
_entity_poly.pdbx_seq_one_letter_code
_entity_poly.pdbx_strand_id
1 'polypeptide(L)'
;LNLSFDSANDTYVIIGNNGTGKTNILEALSSIFSTLLSHSTDFLFSFVLRYEINDITYRVKYDKVTTTTEYKKDNVAVTDADMIYPNRIVCNYSGEDTRMWDNYYKKANEEYLESVRTAEAPNVLSMIYIDRTMWKYILLCMLATRDVNIAFDRFLQEKLGIASGNLDSIDLKFNTAKLSKWRKENQITLFIRQLRAPFGDSSTISSNDISKFNPNDDD
;
A
#
# COMPACT_ATOMS: atom_id res chain seq x y z
N LEU A 1 23.99 2.85 -13.07
CA LEU A 1 22.75 2.50 -13.74
C LEU A 1 22.01 3.78 -14.10
N ASN A 2 21.56 3.89 -15.33
CA ASN A 2 20.70 4.99 -15.76
C ASN A 2 19.42 4.38 -16.36
N LEU A 3 18.26 4.75 -15.81
CA LEU A 3 16.96 4.30 -16.25
C LEU A 3 16.13 5.54 -16.56
N SER A 4 15.51 5.57 -17.73
CA SER A 4 14.57 6.60 -18.11
C SER A 4 13.25 5.95 -18.47
N PHE A 5 12.17 6.49 -17.94
CA PHE A 5 10.80 6.08 -18.22
C PHE A 5 10.10 7.22 -18.95
N ASP A 6 9.39 6.89 -20.02
CA ASP A 6 8.65 7.89 -20.79
C ASP A 6 7.35 8.23 -20.05
N SER A 7 7.09 9.51 -19.80
CA SER A 7 5.87 9.97 -19.12
C SER A 7 4.57 9.63 -19.85
N ALA A 8 4.64 9.28 -21.14
CA ALA A 8 3.48 8.88 -21.94
C ALA A 8 2.96 7.47 -21.61
N ASN A 9 3.68 6.68 -20.85
CA ASN A 9 3.31 5.30 -20.53
C ASN A 9 3.10 5.10 -19.03
N ASP A 10 2.00 4.46 -18.68
CA ASP A 10 1.69 4.11 -17.27
C ASP A 10 2.34 2.79 -16.83
N THR A 11 2.90 2.02 -17.75
CA THR A 11 3.43 0.68 -17.48
C THR A 11 4.77 0.47 -18.17
N TYR A 12 5.74 0.00 -17.40
CA TYR A 12 7.09 -0.33 -17.88
C TYR A 12 7.44 -1.77 -17.54
N VAL A 13 8.05 -2.46 -18.49
CA VAL A 13 8.50 -3.84 -18.33
C VAL A 13 10.01 -3.88 -18.42
N ILE A 14 10.66 -4.36 -17.35
CA ILE A 14 12.11 -4.57 -17.32
C ILE A 14 12.41 -6.04 -17.60
N ILE A 15 13.04 -6.29 -18.73
CA ILE A 15 13.40 -7.65 -19.20
C ILE A 15 14.91 -7.85 -19.07
N GLY A 16 15.32 -9.04 -18.70
CA GLY A 16 16.73 -9.44 -18.61
C GLY A 16 16.89 -10.83 -18.03
N ASN A 17 18.04 -11.44 -18.24
CA ASN A 17 18.38 -12.75 -17.70
C ASN A 17 18.38 -12.77 -16.16
N ASN A 18 18.36 -13.95 -15.55
CA ASN A 18 18.51 -14.08 -14.11
C ASN A 18 19.89 -13.54 -13.69
N GLY A 19 19.92 -12.81 -12.56
CA GLY A 19 21.14 -12.20 -12.06
C GLY A 19 21.51 -10.83 -12.67
N THR A 20 20.75 -10.28 -13.62
CA THR A 20 21.03 -8.97 -14.23
C THR A 20 20.64 -7.76 -13.37
N GLY A 21 20.20 -7.96 -12.15
CA GLY A 21 19.92 -6.87 -11.21
C GLY A 21 18.51 -6.26 -11.31
N LYS A 22 17.56 -6.92 -11.98
CA LYS A 22 16.17 -6.44 -12.05
C LYS A 22 15.57 -6.19 -10.66
N THR A 23 15.75 -7.13 -9.74
CA THR A 23 15.31 -7.00 -8.35
C THR A 23 16.02 -5.86 -7.62
N ASN A 24 17.33 -5.65 -7.89
CA ASN A 24 18.10 -4.56 -7.29
C ASN A 24 17.52 -3.18 -7.66
N ILE A 25 16.88 -3.04 -8.84
CA ILE A 25 16.19 -1.80 -9.22
C ILE A 25 14.99 -1.56 -8.31
N LEU A 26 14.18 -2.59 -8.07
CA LEU A 26 13.02 -2.50 -7.17
C LEU A 26 13.48 -2.22 -5.73
N GLU A 27 14.54 -2.87 -5.27
CA GLU A 27 15.14 -2.63 -3.96
C GLU A 27 15.66 -1.20 -3.85
N ALA A 28 16.34 -0.68 -4.87
CA ALA A 28 16.85 0.68 -4.89
C ALA A 28 15.71 1.71 -4.82
N LEU A 29 14.66 1.55 -5.62
CA LEU A 29 13.48 2.41 -5.58
C LEU A 29 12.78 2.34 -4.21
N SER A 30 12.59 1.14 -3.67
CA SER A 30 11.98 0.95 -2.33
C SER A 30 12.81 1.60 -1.23
N SER A 31 14.14 1.47 -1.27
CA SER A 31 15.06 2.11 -0.34
C SER A 31 14.98 3.64 -0.41
N ILE A 32 15.00 4.21 -1.61
CA ILE A 32 14.94 5.65 -1.81
C ILE A 32 13.62 6.19 -1.26
N PHE A 33 12.48 5.63 -1.70
CA PHE A 33 11.17 6.11 -1.27
C PHE A 33 10.88 5.86 0.21
N SER A 34 11.34 4.75 0.78
CA SER A 34 11.22 4.50 2.23
C SER A 34 11.92 5.60 3.03
N THR A 35 13.11 6.03 2.60
CA THR A 35 13.88 7.11 3.24
C THR A 35 13.21 8.46 3.03
N LEU A 36 12.77 8.79 1.82
CA LEU A 36 12.08 10.05 1.51
C LEU A 36 10.76 10.20 2.27
N LEU A 37 9.92 9.16 2.27
CA LEU A 37 8.61 9.18 2.94
C LEU A 37 8.71 9.21 4.46
N SER A 38 9.84 8.79 5.03
CA SER A 38 10.14 8.95 6.46
C SER A 38 10.82 10.28 6.79
N HIS A 39 10.99 11.18 5.81
CA HIS A 39 11.73 12.44 5.95
C HIS A 39 13.14 12.25 6.55
N SER A 40 13.76 11.13 6.24
CA SER A 40 15.14 10.81 6.63
C SER A 40 16.11 11.21 5.53
N THR A 41 17.37 11.41 5.89
CA THR A 41 18.48 11.68 4.96
C THR A 41 19.49 10.53 4.92
N ASP A 42 19.22 9.42 5.61
CA ASP A 42 20.14 8.29 5.69
C ASP A 42 19.97 7.33 4.51
N PHE A 43 20.38 7.79 3.34
CA PHE A 43 20.34 6.97 2.12
C PHE A 43 21.54 6.03 2.04
N LEU A 44 21.32 4.84 1.51
CA LEU A 44 22.35 3.77 1.44
C LEU A 44 23.39 4.01 0.35
N PHE A 45 23.06 4.72 -0.72
CA PHE A 45 23.92 4.93 -1.90
C PHE A 45 23.62 6.27 -2.56
N SER A 46 24.54 6.75 -3.40
CA SER A 46 24.33 7.96 -4.21
C SER A 46 23.36 7.71 -5.34
N PHE A 47 22.43 8.65 -5.56
CA PHE A 47 21.45 8.53 -6.63
C PHE A 47 20.99 9.89 -7.16
N VAL A 48 20.37 9.87 -8.31
CA VAL A 48 19.53 10.95 -8.84
C VAL A 48 18.17 10.34 -9.18
N LEU A 49 17.13 10.78 -8.49
CA LEU A 49 15.75 10.45 -8.78
C LEU A 49 15.06 11.66 -9.40
N ARG A 50 14.35 11.46 -10.52
CA ARG A 50 13.44 12.44 -11.09
C ARG A 50 12.08 11.80 -11.26
N TYR A 51 11.04 12.51 -10.88
CA TYR A 51 9.64 12.07 -11.02
C TYR A 51 8.74 13.27 -11.26
N GLU A 52 7.54 13.02 -11.73
CA GLU A 52 6.52 14.03 -12.01
C GLU A 52 5.23 13.72 -11.27
N ILE A 53 4.62 14.74 -10.67
CA ILE A 53 3.32 14.67 -10.03
C ILE A 53 2.57 15.95 -10.38
N ASN A 54 1.36 15.84 -10.94
CA ASN A 54 0.51 16.96 -11.36
C ASN A 54 1.25 17.96 -12.28
N ASP A 55 1.92 17.47 -13.32
CA ASP A 55 2.69 18.23 -14.29
C ASP A 55 3.88 19.03 -13.70
N ILE A 56 4.26 18.73 -12.45
CA ILE A 56 5.41 19.34 -11.77
C ILE A 56 6.52 18.31 -11.68
N THR A 57 7.72 18.69 -12.16
CA THR A 57 8.92 17.84 -12.09
C THR A 57 9.65 18.04 -10.77
N TYR A 58 9.86 16.94 -10.07
CA TYR A 58 10.66 16.88 -8.85
C TYR A 58 11.96 16.13 -9.10
N ARG A 59 13.05 16.60 -8.50
CA ARG A 59 14.36 15.96 -8.57
C ARG A 59 14.99 15.91 -7.18
N VAL A 60 15.40 14.71 -6.79
CA VAL A 60 16.21 14.46 -5.59
C VAL A 60 17.56 13.94 -6.03
N LYS A 61 18.64 14.56 -5.59
CA LYS A 61 20.01 14.05 -5.77
C LYS A 61 20.65 13.89 -4.41
N TYR A 62 21.17 12.71 -4.15
CA TYR A 62 21.94 12.41 -2.95
C TYR A 62 23.33 11.96 -3.32
N ASP A 63 24.33 12.48 -2.62
CA ASP A 63 25.72 12.07 -2.72
C ASP A 63 26.16 11.42 -1.39
N LYS A 64 26.44 10.12 -1.42
CA LYS A 64 26.87 9.35 -0.23
C LYS A 64 28.23 9.75 0.30
N VAL A 65 29.12 10.28 -0.53
CA VAL A 65 30.47 10.69 -0.12
C VAL A 65 30.42 11.97 0.69
N THR A 66 29.66 12.96 0.21
CA THR A 66 29.47 14.25 0.88
C THR A 66 28.32 14.26 1.88
N THR A 67 27.49 13.21 1.87
CA THR A 67 26.25 13.10 2.67
C THR A 67 25.29 14.28 2.45
N THR A 68 25.25 14.81 1.22
CA THR A 68 24.44 15.97 0.87
C THR A 68 23.25 15.57 0.01
N THR A 69 22.09 16.17 0.30
CA THR A 69 20.87 16.03 -0.50
C THR A 69 20.50 17.34 -1.14
N GLU A 70 20.26 17.32 -2.45
CA GLU A 70 19.75 18.46 -3.23
C GLU A 70 18.33 18.15 -3.67
N TYR A 71 17.41 19.08 -3.42
CA TYR A 71 16.01 19.01 -3.86
C TYR A 71 15.73 20.10 -4.89
N LYS A 72 15.01 19.75 -5.96
CA LYS A 72 14.54 20.70 -6.97
C LYS A 72 13.09 20.43 -7.35
N LYS A 73 12.35 21.53 -7.56
CA LYS A 73 11.02 21.57 -8.14
C LYS A 73 11.06 22.43 -9.40
N ASP A 74 10.70 21.90 -10.57
CA ASP A 74 10.82 22.54 -11.88
C ASP A 74 12.21 23.19 -12.11
N ASN A 75 13.27 22.45 -11.74
CA ASN A 75 14.67 22.87 -11.77
C ASN A 75 15.07 24.00 -10.80
N VAL A 76 14.15 24.52 -9.98
CA VAL A 76 14.44 25.48 -8.90
C VAL A 76 14.84 24.71 -7.64
N ALA A 77 15.89 25.15 -6.97
CA ALA A 77 16.31 24.59 -5.69
C ALA A 77 15.27 24.88 -4.60
N VAL A 78 14.92 23.86 -3.84
CA VAL A 78 13.91 23.90 -2.77
C VAL A 78 14.38 23.10 -1.57
N THR A 79 13.58 23.05 -0.51
CA THR A 79 13.82 22.19 0.66
C THR A 79 12.99 20.92 0.58
N ASP A 80 13.25 19.93 1.47
CA ASP A 80 12.43 18.71 1.57
C ASP A 80 10.95 19.03 1.84
N ALA A 81 10.68 20.07 2.63
CA ALA A 81 9.31 20.48 2.96
C ALA A 81 8.49 20.97 1.75
N ASP A 82 9.15 21.38 0.66
CA ASP A 82 8.51 21.85 -0.57
C ASP A 82 8.29 20.71 -1.59
N MET A 83 8.81 19.50 -1.27
CA MET A 83 8.67 18.33 -2.14
C MET A 83 7.31 17.68 -1.95
N ILE A 84 6.73 17.20 -3.04
CA ILE A 84 5.55 16.33 -3.01
C ILE A 84 6.00 14.93 -3.41
N TYR A 85 5.78 13.98 -2.54
CA TYR A 85 6.07 12.57 -2.77
C TYR A 85 4.81 11.80 -3.16
N PRO A 86 4.94 10.66 -3.85
CA PRO A 86 3.80 9.78 -4.09
C PRO A 86 3.09 9.42 -2.79
N ASN A 87 1.77 9.51 -2.77
CA ASN A 87 0.98 9.21 -1.58
C ASN A 87 1.15 7.74 -1.12
N ARG A 88 1.40 6.84 -2.08
CA ARG A 88 1.58 5.42 -1.81
C ARG A 88 2.56 4.80 -2.79
N ILE A 89 3.44 3.96 -2.26
CA ILE A 89 4.30 3.05 -3.01
C ILE A 89 3.79 1.64 -2.74
N VAL A 90 3.36 0.96 -3.79
CA VAL A 90 2.85 -0.42 -3.70
C VAL A 90 3.85 -1.36 -4.34
N CYS A 91 4.33 -2.32 -3.59
CA CYS A 91 5.20 -3.38 -4.07
C CYS A 91 4.49 -4.73 -4.02
N ASN A 92 4.48 -5.44 -5.13
CA ASN A 92 4.11 -6.84 -5.19
C ASN A 92 5.36 -7.62 -5.61
N TYR A 93 5.90 -8.40 -4.67
CA TYR A 93 7.10 -9.21 -4.92
C TYR A 93 6.80 -10.68 -4.66
N SER A 94 6.94 -11.48 -5.71
CA SER A 94 6.66 -12.93 -5.67
C SER A 94 7.90 -13.78 -5.37
N GLY A 95 9.04 -13.16 -5.06
CA GLY A 95 10.25 -13.87 -4.67
C GLY A 95 10.09 -14.62 -3.35
N GLU A 96 10.90 -15.66 -3.16
CA GLU A 96 10.83 -16.50 -1.95
C GLU A 96 11.47 -15.84 -0.72
N ASP A 97 12.39 -14.88 -0.92
CA ASP A 97 13.05 -14.18 0.18
C ASP A 97 12.20 -13.03 0.73
N THR A 98 12.38 -12.74 2.00
CA THR A 98 11.67 -11.66 2.72
C THR A 98 12.43 -10.34 2.71
N ARG A 99 13.57 -10.24 2.01
CA ARG A 99 14.47 -9.08 2.01
C ARG A 99 13.77 -7.78 1.70
N MET A 100 12.92 -7.76 0.67
CA MET A 100 12.16 -6.59 0.27
C MET A 100 11.28 -6.09 1.42
N TRP A 101 10.53 -7.03 2.04
CA TRP A 101 9.69 -6.75 3.20
C TRP A 101 10.51 -6.26 4.39
N ASP A 102 11.49 -7.04 4.82
CA ASP A 102 12.23 -6.79 6.06
C ASP A 102 13.01 -5.47 6.04
N ASN A 103 13.57 -5.11 4.88
CA ASN A 103 14.42 -3.93 4.75
C ASN A 103 13.66 -2.63 4.51
N TYR A 104 12.49 -2.66 3.83
CA TYR A 104 11.89 -1.43 3.31
C TYR A 104 10.43 -1.21 3.71
N TYR A 105 9.66 -2.27 3.98
CA TYR A 105 8.21 -2.15 4.19
C TYR A 105 7.76 -2.44 5.61
N LYS A 106 8.45 -3.33 6.30
CA LYS A 106 8.09 -3.83 7.63
C LYS A 106 7.96 -2.71 8.66
N LYS A 107 8.95 -1.82 8.73
CA LYS A 107 8.97 -0.71 9.68
C LYS A 107 7.77 0.22 9.49
N ALA A 108 7.51 0.65 8.25
CA ALA A 108 6.37 1.52 7.94
C ALA A 108 5.03 0.85 8.29
N ASN A 109 4.92 -0.47 8.06
CA ASN A 109 3.73 -1.24 8.42
C ASN A 109 3.55 -1.35 9.94
N GLU A 110 4.62 -1.61 10.68
CA GLU A 110 4.58 -1.69 12.16
C GLU A 110 4.21 -0.33 12.78
N GLU A 111 4.79 0.77 12.29
CA GLU A 111 4.46 2.13 12.73
C GLU A 111 2.99 2.48 12.42
N TYR A 112 2.50 2.11 11.24
CA TYR A 112 1.09 2.27 10.88
C TYR A 112 0.18 1.46 11.82
N LEU A 113 0.45 0.18 12.02
CA LEU A 113 -0.36 -0.67 12.90
C LEU A 113 -0.35 -0.17 14.35
N GLU A 114 0.76 0.37 14.82
CA GLU A 114 0.82 0.97 16.14
C GLU A 114 -0.01 2.26 16.20
N SER A 115 0.05 3.11 15.18
CA SER A 115 -0.77 4.31 15.11
C SER A 115 -2.27 3.99 15.09
N VAL A 116 -2.68 2.94 14.38
CA VAL A 116 -4.09 2.46 14.39
C VAL A 116 -4.55 2.06 15.79
N ARG A 117 -3.64 1.50 16.62
CA ARG A 117 -3.99 1.06 17.98
C ARG A 117 -4.00 2.19 19.00
N THR A 118 -3.22 3.23 18.81
CA THR A 118 -2.89 4.20 19.85
C THR A 118 -3.25 5.64 19.52
N ALA A 119 -3.43 5.98 18.24
CA ALA A 119 -3.70 7.34 17.81
C ALA A 119 -5.18 7.56 17.46
N GLU A 120 -5.70 8.76 17.72
CA GLU A 120 -7.02 9.19 17.26
C GLU A 120 -7.06 9.39 15.74
N ALA A 121 -5.96 9.89 15.16
CA ALA A 121 -5.75 9.98 13.73
C ALA A 121 -4.58 9.06 13.32
N PRO A 122 -4.85 7.84 12.83
CA PRO A 122 -3.81 6.93 12.40
C PRO A 122 -2.98 7.51 11.25
N ASN A 123 -1.70 7.15 11.21
CA ASN A 123 -0.81 7.48 10.10
C ASN A 123 -1.35 6.90 8.78
N VAL A 124 -0.99 7.52 7.67
CA VAL A 124 -1.25 6.93 6.34
C VAL A 124 -0.18 5.88 6.06
N LEU A 125 -0.60 4.68 5.64
CA LEU A 125 0.32 3.66 5.18
C LEU A 125 0.81 4.02 3.77
N SER A 126 1.98 4.61 3.68
CA SER A 126 2.57 5.08 2.43
C SER A 126 3.36 4.00 1.68
N MET A 127 3.92 3.02 2.41
CA MET A 127 4.68 1.90 1.86
C MET A 127 3.88 0.60 2.03
N ILE A 128 3.28 0.12 0.96
CA ILE A 128 2.39 -1.06 0.97
C ILE A 128 3.11 -2.24 0.31
N TYR A 129 3.25 -3.33 1.04
CA TYR A 129 3.78 -4.58 0.51
C TYR A 129 2.66 -5.61 0.35
N ILE A 130 2.48 -6.09 -0.89
CA ILE A 130 1.48 -7.10 -1.21
C ILE A 130 2.17 -8.46 -1.24
N ASP A 131 1.89 -9.27 -0.24
CA ASP A 131 2.33 -10.64 -0.15
C ASP A 131 1.19 -11.64 -0.44
N ARG A 132 1.49 -12.93 -0.32
CA ARG A 132 0.49 -13.99 -0.52
C ARG A 132 -0.68 -13.92 0.47
N THR A 133 -0.49 -13.32 1.64
CA THR A 133 -1.56 -13.22 2.65
C THR A 133 -2.54 -12.10 2.33
N MET A 134 -2.09 -11.08 1.57
CA MET A 134 -2.93 -9.95 1.16
C MET A 134 -3.90 -10.32 0.04
N TRP A 135 -3.64 -11.42 -0.71
CA TRP A 135 -4.48 -11.82 -1.83
C TRP A 135 -5.95 -12.01 -1.47
N LYS A 136 -6.23 -12.62 -0.33
CA LYS A 136 -7.60 -12.82 0.16
C LYS A 136 -8.34 -11.51 0.42
N TYR A 137 -7.65 -10.48 0.89
CA TYR A 137 -8.24 -9.15 1.12
C TYR A 137 -8.49 -8.42 -0.19
N ILE A 138 -7.56 -8.54 -1.15
CA ILE A 138 -7.73 -8.00 -2.50
C ILE A 138 -8.92 -8.66 -3.18
N LEU A 139 -9.02 -9.99 -3.12
CA LEU A 139 -10.15 -10.74 -3.65
C LEU A 139 -11.47 -10.31 -2.99
N LEU A 140 -11.49 -10.12 -1.67
CA LEU A 140 -12.66 -9.63 -0.97
C LEU A 140 -13.08 -8.23 -1.46
N CYS A 141 -12.12 -7.31 -1.63
CA CYS A 141 -12.40 -5.98 -2.18
C CYS A 141 -12.94 -6.06 -3.61
N MET A 142 -12.38 -6.93 -4.46
CA MET A 142 -12.87 -7.15 -5.83
C MET A 142 -14.30 -7.68 -5.83
N LEU A 143 -14.61 -8.65 -4.97
CA LEU A 143 -15.96 -9.21 -4.83
C LEU A 143 -16.95 -8.18 -4.32
N ALA A 144 -16.57 -7.38 -3.33
CA ALA A 144 -17.43 -6.33 -2.75
C ALA A 144 -17.71 -5.17 -3.72
N THR A 145 -16.82 -4.94 -4.69
CA THR A 145 -16.96 -3.82 -5.64
C THR A 145 -17.30 -4.26 -7.07
N ARG A 146 -17.57 -5.55 -7.29
CA ARG A 146 -17.78 -6.12 -8.63
C ARG A 146 -18.93 -5.46 -9.41
N ASP A 147 -20.00 -5.08 -8.71
CA ASP A 147 -21.20 -4.50 -9.33
C ASP A 147 -20.95 -3.07 -9.84
N VAL A 148 -19.96 -2.37 -9.27
CA VAL A 148 -19.60 -1.00 -9.64
C VAL A 148 -18.28 -0.93 -10.42
N ASN A 149 -17.52 -2.02 -10.48
CA ASN A 149 -16.24 -2.09 -11.20
C ASN A 149 -16.21 -3.23 -12.21
N ILE A 150 -16.62 -2.91 -13.45
CA ILE A 150 -16.72 -3.87 -14.56
C ILE A 150 -15.37 -4.57 -14.83
N ALA A 151 -14.25 -3.90 -14.65
CA ALA A 151 -12.93 -4.50 -14.86
C ALA A 151 -12.64 -5.62 -13.81
N PHE A 152 -13.04 -5.41 -12.57
CA PHE A 152 -12.92 -6.43 -11.52
C PHE A 152 -13.88 -7.59 -11.77
N ASP A 153 -15.13 -7.32 -12.12
CA ASP A 153 -16.08 -8.38 -12.43
C ASP A 153 -15.59 -9.25 -13.60
N ARG A 154 -15.12 -8.62 -14.68
CA ARG A 154 -14.52 -9.34 -15.81
C ARG A 154 -13.31 -10.18 -15.40
N PHE A 155 -12.39 -9.63 -14.58
CA PHE A 155 -11.24 -10.37 -14.08
C PHE A 155 -11.66 -11.58 -13.24
N LEU A 156 -12.63 -11.42 -12.34
CA LEU A 156 -13.18 -12.50 -11.52
C LEU A 156 -13.75 -13.61 -12.37
N GLN A 157 -14.54 -13.28 -13.41
CA GLN A 157 -15.16 -14.25 -14.30
C GLN A 157 -14.14 -14.94 -15.22
N GLU A 158 -13.34 -14.17 -15.96
CA GLU A 158 -12.47 -14.69 -17.02
C GLU A 158 -11.19 -15.34 -16.49
N LYS A 159 -10.63 -14.83 -15.39
CA LYS A 159 -9.34 -15.29 -14.87
C LYS A 159 -9.45 -16.22 -13.67
N LEU A 160 -10.47 -16.02 -12.84
CA LEU A 160 -10.65 -16.81 -11.63
C LEU A 160 -11.87 -17.77 -11.72
N GLY A 161 -12.68 -17.69 -12.76
CA GLY A 161 -13.88 -18.52 -12.94
C GLY A 161 -14.99 -18.23 -11.91
N ILE A 162 -14.96 -17.06 -11.25
CA ILE A 162 -15.91 -16.66 -10.23
C ILE A 162 -17.03 -15.85 -10.89
N ALA A 163 -17.99 -16.52 -11.48
CA ALA A 163 -19.17 -15.86 -12.03
C ALA A 163 -20.12 -15.33 -10.94
N SER A 164 -20.95 -14.37 -11.28
CA SER A 164 -22.04 -13.90 -10.42
C SER A 164 -22.97 -15.09 -10.12
N GLY A 165 -23.19 -15.40 -8.86
CA GLY A 165 -23.97 -16.57 -8.44
C GLY A 165 -23.20 -17.85 -8.13
N ASN A 166 -21.88 -17.90 -8.42
CA ASN A 166 -21.03 -19.02 -8.02
C ASN A 166 -20.44 -18.88 -6.60
N LEU A 167 -20.71 -17.75 -5.95
CA LEU A 167 -20.25 -17.48 -4.58
C LEU A 167 -21.45 -17.55 -3.63
N ASP A 168 -21.51 -18.62 -2.84
CA ASP A 168 -22.61 -18.84 -1.90
C ASP A 168 -22.47 -18.02 -0.63
N SER A 169 -21.25 -17.88 -0.13
CA SER A 169 -20.98 -17.14 1.11
C SER A 169 -19.55 -16.63 1.23
N ILE A 170 -19.37 -15.58 2.00
CA ILE A 170 -18.08 -15.06 2.46
C ILE A 170 -18.14 -14.95 3.99
N ASP A 171 -17.25 -15.64 4.68
CA ASP A 171 -17.15 -15.57 6.12
C ASP A 171 -15.96 -14.72 6.55
N LEU A 172 -16.21 -13.63 7.30
CA LEU A 172 -15.21 -12.77 7.90
C LEU A 172 -14.98 -13.18 9.36
N LYS A 173 -13.78 -13.63 9.70
CA LYS A 173 -13.41 -14.00 11.06
C LYS A 173 -12.50 -12.97 11.69
N PHE A 174 -12.96 -12.32 12.75
CA PHE A 174 -12.19 -11.33 13.49
C PHE A 174 -11.37 -11.95 14.62
N ASN A 175 -10.15 -11.48 14.81
CA ASN A 175 -9.36 -11.82 15.97
C ASN A 175 -9.73 -10.90 17.14
N THR A 176 -10.77 -11.30 17.89
CA THR A 176 -11.32 -10.51 18.99
C THR A 176 -10.29 -10.23 20.09
N ALA A 177 -9.37 -11.17 20.36
CA ALA A 177 -8.30 -10.97 21.34
C ALA A 177 -7.30 -9.88 20.92
N LYS A 178 -7.09 -9.68 19.62
CA LYS A 178 -6.30 -8.55 19.12
C LYS A 178 -7.08 -7.24 19.15
N LEU A 179 -8.35 -7.26 18.77
CA LEU A 179 -9.21 -6.08 18.77
C LEU A 179 -9.41 -5.50 20.18
N SER A 180 -9.52 -6.36 21.22
CA SER A 180 -9.66 -5.91 22.61
C SER A 180 -8.45 -5.14 23.14
N LYS A 181 -7.28 -5.22 22.48
CA LYS A 181 -6.08 -4.48 22.84
C LYS A 181 -6.03 -3.07 22.25
N TRP A 182 -6.95 -2.72 21.38
CA TRP A 182 -7.00 -1.37 20.78
C TRP A 182 -7.55 -0.38 21.80
N ARG A 183 -6.78 0.64 22.10
CA ARG A 183 -7.02 1.54 23.25
C ARG A 183 -7.66 2.87 22.84
N LYS A 184 -7.57 3.25 21.57
CA LYS A 184 -8.08 4.53 21.07
C LYS A 184 -9.18 4.32 20.04
N GLU A 185 -10.16 5.20 20.08
CA GLU A 185 -11.16 5.30 19.01
C GLU A 185 -10.59 6.15 17.87
N ASN A 186 -10.68 5.62 16.67
CA ASN A 186 -10.37 6.29 15.41
C ASN A 186 -11.26 5.72 14.31
N GLN A 187 -11.21 6.30 13.12
CA GLN A 187 -12.05 5.88 12.01
C GLN A 187 -12.00 4.37 11.72
N ILE A 188 -10.84 3.74 11.86
CA ILE A 188 -10.67 2.29 11.58
C ILE A 188 -11.31 1.47 12.69
N THR A 189 -11.09 1.82 13.96
CA THR A 189 -11.68 1.10 15.10
C THR A 189 -13.19 1.29 15.17
N LEU A 190 -13.70 2.48 14.86
CA LEU A 190 -15.13 2.77 14.74
C LEU A 190 -15.75 1.96 13.60
N PHE A 191 -15.15 1.97 12.41
CA PHE A 191 -15.63 1.16 11.28
C PHE A 191 -15.74 -0.34 11.64
N ILE A 192 -14.72 -0.90 12.29
CA ILE A 192 -14.75 -2.31 12.72
C ILE A 192 -15.84 -2.56 13.76
N ARG A 193 -16.07 -1.61 14.68
CA ARG A 193 -17.18 -1.72 15.66
C ARG A 193 -18.53 -1.65 14.96
N GLN A 194 -18.73 -0.72 14.06
CA GLN A 194 -19.96 -0.60 13.28
C GLN A 194 -20.22 -1.85 12.45
N LEU A 195 -19.18 -2.38 11.77
CA LEU A 195 -19.28 -3.63 11.02
C LEU A 195 -19.68 -4.83 11.89
N ARG A 196 -19.31 -4.82 13.17
CA ARG A 196 -19.63 -5.91 14.11
C ARG A 196 -20.93 -5.69 14.88
N ALA A 197 -21.36 -4.46 15.08
CA ALA A 197 -22.51 -4.13 15.94
C ALA A 197 -23.77 -4.95 15.64
N PRO A 198 -24.17 -5.19 14.37
CA PRO A 198 -25.34 -5.98 14.04
C PRO A 198 -25.26 -7.47 14.46
N PHE A 199 -24.05 -7.96 14.75
CA PHE A 199 -23.75 -9.38 14.99
C PHE A 199 -23.34 -9.67 16.44
N GLY A 200 -23.39 -8.67 17.32
CA GLY A 200 -23.02 -8.79 18.72
C GLY A 200 -21.57 -9.24 18.92
N ASP A 201 -21.34 -10.17 19.86
CA ASP A 201 -20.00 -10.69 20.15
C ASP A 201 -19.53 -11.79 19.19
N SER A 202 -20.23 -12.04 18.09
CA SER A 202 -19.81 -13.02 17.10
C SER A 202 -18.41 -12.70 16.57
N SER A 203 -17.55 -13.70 16.50
CA SER A 203 -16.23 -13.60 15.89
C SER A 203 -16.28 -13.83 14.38
N THR A 204 -17.44 -14.21 13.82
CA THR A 204 -17.62 -14.56 12.42
C THR A 204 -18.83 -13.82 11.88
N ILE A 205 -18.69 -13.19 10.72
CA ILE A 205 -19.76 -12.52 9.98
C ILE A 205 -19.85 -13.22 8.63
N SER A 206 -21.02 -13.75 8.29
CA SER A 206 -21.26 -14.39 6.99
C SER A 206 -21.75 -13.39 5.94
N SER A 207 -21.72 -13.75 4.67
CA SER A 207 -22.25 -12.91 3.59
C SER A 207 -23.75 -12.68 3.71
N ASN A 208 -24.50 -13.63 4.26
CA ASN A 208 -25.92 -13.46 4.57
C ASN A 208 -26.15 -12.37 5.63
N ASP A 209 -25.17 -12.11 6.45
CA ASP A 209 -25.21 -11.08 7.46
C ASP A 209 -24.82 -9.73 6.89
N ILE A 210 -23.85 -9.70 5.95
CA ILE A 210 -23.40 -8.46 5.28
C ILE A 210 -24.54 -7.80 4.48
N SER A 211 -25.46 -8.59 3.93
CA SER A 211 -26.63 -8.05 3.23
C SER A 211 -27.59 -7.23 4.13
N LYS A 212 -27.45 -7.34 5.45
CA LYS A 212 -28.21 -6.57 6.45
C LYS A 212 -27.48 -5.29 6.87
N PHE A 213 -26.23 -5.13 6.44
CA PHE A 213 -25.45 -3.94 6.75
C PHE A 213 -25.83 -2.81 5.79
N ASN A 214 -26.52 -1.82 6.32
CA ASN A 214 -26.78 -0.57 5.60
C ASN A 214 -25.88 0.52 6.20
N PRO A 215 -24.86 1.01 5.46
CA PRO A 215 -23.94 2.02 5.98
C PRO A 215 -24.60 3.40 6.19
N ASN A 216 -25.87 3.55 5.81
CA ASN A 216 -26.65 4.79 5.97
C ASN A 216 -27.71 4.70 7.08
N ASP A 217 -27.80 3.60 7.81
CA ASP A 217 -28.61 3.53 9.01
C ASP A 217 -27.86 4.19 10.17
N ASP A 218 -27.98 5.52 10.24
CA ASP A 218 -27.65 6.32 11.44
C ASP A 218 -28.81 6.16 12.45
N ASP A 219 -28.79 5.09 13.26
CA ASP A 219 -29.57 4.95 14.51
C ASP A 219 -28.65 4.72 15.70
#